data_cf6b11358a97cb73a9933c9df8879fe3
#
_entry.id   cf6b11358a97cb73a9933c9df8879fe3
#
_cell.length_a   1.000
_cell.length_b   1.000
_cell.length_c   1.000
_cell.angle_alpha   90.00
_cell.angle_beta   90.00
_cell.angle_gamma   90.00
#
_symmetry.space_group_name_H-M   'P 1'
#
loop_
_entity.id
_entity.type
_entity.pdbx_description
1 polymer ?
#
loop_
_entity_poly.entity_id
_entity_poly.type
_entity_poly.pdbx_seq_one_letter_code
_entity_poly.pdbx_strand_id
1 'polypeptide(L)'
;MSTLHFPISALLPQVKDSLDLHPRLVLEAPPGAGKTTQVPLALLHAPWLGGQKIILLEPRRVAARSAAQFMARQLGEEVGETVGYRIRFENKVSARTRVEVVTEGILTRMLQDDPMLEGIGAIVFDEFHERHLSGDLGLALALDVQAQLRDDLRLVVMSATLDGERLARFLDAPRLSSQGRSFPVEISHFPARRDEALELQVRRAVQQALATHPGDVLVFLPGQREIQRVLAGLHDTVDAATEVLPLHGELPVEQQGRVLQPAADGRRRVVL
;
A
#
# COMPACT_ATOMS: atom_id res chain seq x y z
N MET A 1 18.06 -6.72 17.16
CA MET A 1 17.08 -6.32 16.15
C MET A 1 15.72 -6.32 16.82
N SER A 2 15.06 -5.17 16.94
CA SER A 2 13.70 -5.10 17.50
C SER A 2 12.77 -5.79 16.51
N THR A 3 12.14 -6.88 16.88
CA THR A 3 11.10 -7.54 16.09
C THR A 3 9.90 -6.59 16.02
N LEU A 4 9.74 -5.91 14.88
CA LEU A 4 8.56 -5.12 14.60
C LEU A 4 7.34 -6.03 14.68
N HIS A 5 6.51 -5.83 15.70
CA HIS A 5 5.29 -6.62 15.89
C HIS A 5 4.14 -5.95 15.13
N PHE A 6 3.72 -6.55 14.02
CA PHE A 6 2.58 -6.07 13.23
C PHE A 6 1.29 -6.75 13.69
N PRO A 7 0.15 -6.04 13.70
CA PRO A 7 -1.14 -6.64 14.06
C PRO A 7 -1.49 -7.89 13.24
N ILE A 8 -1.09 -7.94 11.95
CA ILE A 8 -1.34 -9.08 11.07
C ILE A 8 -0.55 -10.35 11.47
N SER A 9 0.54 -10.20 12.25
CA SER A 9 1.44 -11.32 12.57
C SER A 9 0.72 -12.50 13.24
N ALA A 10 -0.31 -12.22 14.03
CA ALA A 10 -1.10 -13.26 14.70
C ALA A 10 -1.93 -14.11 13.71
N LEU A 11 -2.26 -13.58 12.53
CA LEU A 11 -3.05 -14.27 11.51
C LEU A 11 -2.19 -15.01 10.48
N LEU A 12 -0.89 -14.74 10.38
CA LEU A 12 -0.04 -15.33 9.35
C LEU A 12 -0.03 -16.88 9.36
N PRO A 13 -0.05 -17.58 10.49
CA PRO A 13 -0.21 -19.04 10.50
C PRO A 13 -1.52 -19.46 9.83
N GLN A 14 -2.65 -18.85 10.19
CA GLN A 14 -3.97 -19.16 9.60
C GLN A 14 -4.03 -18.83 8.10
N VAL A 15 -3.33 -17.79 7.64
CA VAL A 15 -3.20 -17.45 6.21
C VAL A 15 -2.51 -18.60 5.46
N LYS A 16 -1.43 -19.15 6.01
CA LYS A 16 -0.73 -20.29 5.41
C LYS A 16 -1.60 -21.54 5.38
N ASP A 17 -2.19 -21.92 6.52
CA ASP A 17 -3.05 -23.10 6.66
C ASP A 17 -4.26 -23.00 5.71
N SER A 18 -4.84 -21.80 5.58
CA SER A 18 -5.96 -21.57 4.67
C SER A 18 -5.56 -21.76 3.21
N LEU A 19 -4.38 -21.30 2.79
CA LEU A 19 -3.88 -21.44 1.41
C LEU A 19 -3.32 -22.84 1.12
N ASP A 20 -3.00 -23.64 2.12
CA ASP A 20 -2.73 -25.06 1.94
C ASP A 20 -3.99 -25.83 1.51
N LEU A 21 -5.15 -25.45 2.06
CA LEU A 21 -6.43 -26.13 1.83
C LEU A 21 -7.26 -25.51 0.70
N HIS A 22 -7.11 -24.22 0.46
CA HIS A 22 -7.94 -23.47 -0.49
C HIS A 22 -7.09 -22.68 -1.48
N PRO A 23 -7.45 -22.64 -2.77
CA PRO A 23 -6.69 -21.90 -3.78
C PRO A 23 -6.91 -20.38 -3.71
N ARG A 24 -7.88 -19.93 -2.91
CA ARG A 24 -8.25 -18.50 -2.77
C ARG A 24 -8.40 -18.13 -1.31
N LEU A 25 -8.12 -16.85 -1.00
CA LEU A 25 -8.27 -16.30 0.35
C LEU A 25 -8.65 -14.82 0.27
N VAL A 26 -9.60 -14.40 1.09
CA VAL A 26 -9.87 -12.99 1.37
C VAL A 26 -9.33 -12.65 2.76
N LEU A 27 -8.45 -11.65 2.81
CA LEU A 27 -7.82 -11.19 4.05
C LEU A 27 -8.21 -9.74 4.34
N GLU A 28 -8.90 -9.54 5.45
CA GLU A 28 -9.25 -8.20 5.92
C GLU A 28 -8.38 -7.79 7.10
N ALA A 29 -7.80 -6.61 7.01
CA ALA A 29 -7.14 -5.99 8.15
C ALA A 29 -7.06 -4.49 7.92
N PRO A 30 -7.16 -3.66 8.97
CA PRO A 30 -7.12 -2.21 8.84
C PRO A 30 -5.80 -1.73 8.23
N PRO A 31 -5.77 -0.47 7.73
CA PRO A 31 -4.51 0.16 7.31
C PRO A 31 -3.45 0.11 8.42
N GLY A 32 -2.20 -0.05 8.03
CA GLY A 32 -1.09 -0.15 8.99
C GLY A 32 -0.95 -1.49 9.73
N ALA A 33 -1.84 -2.46 9.49
CA ALA A 33 -1.71 -3.80 10.09
C ALA A 33 -0.50 -4.60 9.58
N GLY A 34 0.14 -4.18 8.49
CA GLY A 34 1.30 -4.84 7.89
C GLY A 34 0.95 -5.87 6.81
N LYS A 35 -0.29 -5.89 6.28
CA LYS A 35 -0.73 -6.82 5.22
C LYS A 35 0.26 -6.88 4.06
N THR A 36 0.48 -5.73 3.44
CA THR A 36 1.30 -5.55 2.23
C THR A 36 2.69 -6.16 2.35
N THR A 37 3.30 -6.04 3.52
CA THR A 37 4.70 -6.43 3.71
C THR A 37 4.90 -7.75 4.41
N GLN A 38 3.98 -8.16 5.29
CA GLN A 38 4.15 -9.39 6.07
C GLN A 38 3.56 -10.62 5.38
N VAL A 39 2.44 -10.46 4.67
CA VAL A 39 1.78 -11.60 4.00
C VAL A 39 2.68 -12.21 2.92
N PRO A 40 3.24 -11.47 1.94
CA PRO A 40 4.09 -12.06 0.93
C PRO A 40 5.35 -12.72 1.53
N LEU A 41 5.98 -12.10 2.53
CA LEU A 41 7.15 -12.67 3.20
C LEU A 41 6.82 -13.96 3.95
N ALA A 42 5.66 -14.03 4.60
CA ALA A 42 5.21 -15.24 5.29
C ALA A 42 4.95 -16.40 4.32
N LEU A 43 4.50 -16.11 3.10
CA LEU A 43 4.19 -17.12 2.08
C LEU A 43 5.42 -17.65 1.34
N LEU A 44 6.58 -16.98 1.40
CA LEU A 44 7.81 -17.39 0.70
C LEU A 44 8.24 -18.83 0.96
N HIS A 45 7.94 -19.33 2.16
CA HIS A 45 8.32 -20.67 2.60
C HIS A 45 7.13 -21.64 2.64
N ALA A 46 5.99 -21.27 2.06
CA ALA A 46 4.83 -22.15 1.98
C ALA A 46 5.16 -23.36 1.05
N PRO A 47 4.87 -24.61 1.48
CA PRO A 47 5.19 -25.82 0.71
C PRO A 47 4.58 -25.81 -0.70
N TRP A 48 3.34 -25.34 -0.83
CA TRP A 48 2.62 -25.26 -2.10
C TRP A 48 3.26 -24.27 -3.10
N LEU A 49 4.02 -23.29 -2.63
CA LEU A 49 4.69 -22.33 -3.51
C LEU A 49 5.83 -22.98 -4.32
N GLY A 50 6.44 -24.09 -3.84
CA GLY A 50 7.39 -24.91 -4.60
C GLY A 50 8.59 -24.16 -5.18
N GLY A 51 8.99 -23.03 -4.59
CA GLY A 51 10.06 -22.22 -5.16
C GLY A 51 9.59 -21.19 -6.21
N GLN A 52 8.32 -21.15 -6.57
CA GLN A 52 7.73 -20.17 -7.49
C GLN A 52 7.66 -18.77 -6.89
N LYS A 53 7.37 -17.78 -7.73
CA LYS A 53 7.25 -16.37 -7.33
C LYS A 53 5.88 -16.04 -6.78
N ILE A 54 5.86 -15.00 -5.97
CA ILE A 54 4.65 -14.29 -5.54
C ILE A 54 4.61 -12.96 -6.26
N ILE A 55 3.52 -12.67 -6.97
CA ILE A 55 3.24 -11.34 -7.50
C ILE A 55 2.36 -10.60 -6.50
N LEU A 56 2.83 -9.45 -6.02
CA LEU A 56 2.07 -8.55 -5.18
C LEU A 56 1.60 -7.35 -6.01
N LEU A 57 0.30 -7.25 -6.22
CA LEU A 57 -0.31 -6.11 -6.91
C LEU A 57 -0.53 -4.97 -5.93
N GLU A 58 0.15 -3.86 -6.16
CA GLU A 58 0.00 -2.60 -5.43
C GLU A 58 -0.40 -1.49 -6.42
N PRO A 59 -1.54 -0.83 -6.27
CA PRO A 59 -2.05 0.08 -7.29
C PRO A 59 -1.18 1.33 -7.48
N ARG A 60 -0.42 1.74 -6.47
CA ARG A 60 0.33 2.99 -6.47
C ARG A 60 1.83 2.76 -6.61
N ARG A 61 2.46 3.38 -7.61
CA ARG A 61 3.91 3.23 -7.89
C ARG A 61 4.80 3.53 -6.68
N VAL A 62 4.47 4.58 -5.92
CA VAL A 62 5.26 4.97 -4.73
C VAL A 62 5.13 3.90 -3.65
N ALA A 63 3.93 3.42 -3.41
CA ALA A 63 3.67 2.38 -2.41
C ALA A 63 4.32 1.05 -2.82
N ALA A 64 4.25 0.66 -4.10
CA ALA A 64 4.91 -0.54 -4.62
C ALA A 64 6.44 -0.51 -4.38
N ARG A 65 7.09 0.62 -4.68
CA ARG A 65 8.52 0.79 -4.43
C ARG A 65 8.84 0.75 -2.93
N SER A 66 8.07 1.47 -2.12
CA SER A 66 8.27 1.54 -0.66
C SER A 66 8.06 0.18 0.00
N ALA A 67 7.04 -0.57 -0.42
CA ALA A 67 6.78 -1.93 0.07
C ALA A 67 7.93 -2.88 -0.26
N ALA A 68 8.43 -2.86 -1.50
CA ALA A 68 9.57 -3.68 -1.91
C ALA A 68 10.84 -3.32 -1.11
N GLN A 69 11.13 -2.03 -0.94
CA GLN A 69 12.27 -1.57 -0.15
C GLN A 69 12.15 -1.98 1.32
N PHE A 70 10.96 -1.88 1.89
CA PHE A 70 10.72 -2.25 3.28
C PHE A 70 10.90 -3.75 3.48
N MET A 71 10.32 -4.58 2.63
CA MET A 71 10.46 -6.05 2.68
C MET A 71 11.92 -6.50 2.50
N ALA A 72 12.65 -5.93 1.54
CA ALA A 72 14.07 -6.23 1.33
C ALA A 72 14.90 -5.91 2.58
N ARG A 73 14.70 -4.73 3.19
CA ARG A 73 15.36 -4.37 4.46
C ARG A 73 15.04 -5.31 5.61
N GLN A 74 13.82 -5.82 5.71
CA GLN A 74 13.45 -6.82 6.73
C GLN A 74 14.23 -8.12 6.55
N LEU A 75 14.57 -8.49 5.31
CA LEU A 75 15.41 -9.65 5.00
C LEU A 75 16.90 -9.35 5.12
N GLY A 76 17.30 -8.09 5.33
CA GLY A 76 18.70 -7.68 5.33
C GLY A 76 19.33 -7.65 3.93
N GLU A 77 18.52 -7.45 2.89
CA GLU A 77 18.90 -7.52 1.47
C GLU A 77 18.67 -6.19 0.76
N GLU A 78 19.28 -6.04 -0.42
CA GLU A 78 18.99 -4.97 -1.35
C GLU A 78 17.77 -5.31 -2.22
N VAL A 79 17.06 -4.27 -2.67
CA VAL A 79 15.92 -4.44 -3.60
C VAL A 79 16.40 -5.00 -4.94
N GLY A 80 15.74 -6.06 -5.40
CA GLY A 80 16.09 -6.81 -6.60
C GLY A 80 16.73 -8.16 -6.28
N GLU A 81 16.99 -8.46 -5.00
CA GLU A 81 17.36 -9.79 -4.55
C GLU A 81 16.11 -10.66 -4.35
N THR A 82 15.78 -11.08 -3.13
CA THR A 82 14.56 -11.86 -2.87
C THR A 82 13.30 -11.06 -3.14
N VAL A 83 13.31 -9.76 -2.87
CA VAL A 83 12.20 -8.85 -3.13
C VAL A 83 12.58 -7.81 -4.17
N GLY A 84 11.75 -7.67 -5.20
CA GLY A 84 11.91 -6.67 -6.23
C GLY A 84 10.58 -6.01 -6.61
N TYR A 85 10.62 -5.10 -7.57
CA TYR A 85 9.42 -4.48 -8.12
C TYR A 85 9.52 -4.20 -9.61
N ARG A 86 8.37 -4.15 -10.29
CA ARG A 86 8.18 -3.62 -11.66
C ARG A 86 7.06 -2.60 -11.66
N ILE A 87 7.40 -1.39 -11.98
CA ILE A 87 6.47 -0.30 -12.19
C ILE A 87 6.73 0.34 -13.54
N ARG A 88 5.81 1.18 -14.01
CA ARG A 88 5.99 1.83 -15.30
C ARG A 88 7.32 2.61 -15.35
N PHE A 89 8.16 2.30 -16.34
CA PHE A 89 9.49 2.88 -16.59
C PHE A 89 10.58 2.53 -15.57
N GLU A 90 10.31 1.68 -14.60
CA GLU A 90 11.31 1.30 -13.61
C GLU A 90 11.17 -0.19 -13.23
N ASN A 91 12.30 -0.87 -13.18
CA ASN A 91 12.37 -2.30 -12.88
C ASN A 91 13.59 -2.58 -12.02
N LYS A 92 13.38 -3.22 -10.86
CA LYS A 92 14.43 -3.74 -9.98
C LYS A 92 14.09 -5.16 -9.55
N VAL A 93 14.40 -6.11 -10.42
CA VAL A 93 14.27 -7.55 -10.19
C VAL A 93 15.50 -8.28 -10.74
N SER A 94 15.74 -9.49 -10.25
CA SER A 94 16.78 -10.40 -10.74
C SER A 94 16.25 -11.83 -10.83
N ALA A 95 17.09 -12.76 -11.27
CA ALA A 95 16.76 -14.18 -11.26
C ALA A 95 16.49 -14.73 -9.85
N ARG A 96 16.98 -14.07 -8.80
CA ARG A 96 16.74 -14.43 -7.39
C ARG A 96 15.43 -13.90 -6.83
N THR A 97 14.75 -13.01 -7.55
CA THR A 97 13.52 -12.36 -7.04
C THR A 97 12.39 -13.39 -6.92
N ARG A 98 11.85 -13.49 -5.71
CA ARG A 98 10.77 -14.39 -5.31
C ARG A 98 9.47 -13.64 -4.98
N VAL A 99 9.56 -12.43 -4.48
CA VAL A 99 8.41 -11.51 -4.33
C VAL A 99 8.61 -10.36 -5.29
N GLU A 100 7.67 -10.20 -6.21
CA GLU A 100 7.72 -9.15 -7.21
C GLU A 100 6.52 -8.22 -7.04
N VAL A 101 6.78 -6.99 -6.58
CA VAL A 101 5.73 -5.99 -6.40
C VAL A 101 5.48 -5.28 -7.74
N VAL A 102 4.24 -5.34 -8.21
CA VAL A 102 3.87 -4.82 -9.53
C VAL A 102 2.70 -3.85 -9.43
N THR A 103 2.60 -2.93 -10.40
CA THR A 103 1.40 -2.11 -10.57
C THR A 103 0.41 -2.78 -11.53
N GLU A 104 -0.85 -2.38 -11.45
CA GLU A 104 -1.98 -2.99 -12.18
C GLU A 104 -1.73 -3.20 -13.67
N GLY A 105 -1.21 -2.19 -14.38
CA GLY A 105 -0.90 -2.31 -15.82
C GLY A 105 0.22 -3.32 -16.13
N ILE A 106 1.12 -3.57 -15.19
CA ILE A 106 2.16 -4.60 -15.33
C ILE A 106 1.54 -6.00 -15.18
N LEU A 107 0.69 -6.23 -14.18
CA LEU A 107 0.01 -7.51 -14.00
C LEU A 107 -0.85 -7.87 -15.22
N THR A 108 -1.66 -6.93 -15.71
CA THR A 108 -2.48 -7.16 -16.89
C THR A 108 -1.63 -7.57 -18.11
N ARG A 109 -0.49 -6.90 -18.30
CA ARG A 109 0.44 -7.24 -19.37
C ARG A 109 1.07 -8.61 -19.17
N MET A 110 1.48 -8.97 -17.95
CA MET A 110 2.02 -10.31 -17.65
C MET A 110 1.02 -11.40 -18.02
N LEU A 111 -0.26 -11.24 -17.65
CA LEU A 111 -1.34 -12.18 -17.98
C LEU A 111 -1.61 -12.29 -19.49
N GLN A 112 -1.38 -11.20 -20.25
CA GLN A 112 -1.53 -11.19 -21.72
C GLN A 112 -0.32 -11.82 -22.42
N ASP A 113 0.89 -11.54 -21.93
CA ASP A 113 2.14 -12.02 -22.54
C ASP A 113 2.38 -13.50 -22.21
N ASP A 114 2.00 -13.96 -21.03
CA ASP A 114 2.09 -15.35 -20.56
C ASP A 114 0.85 -15.74 -19.74
N PRO A 115 -0.19 -16.27 -20.38
CA PRO A 115 -1.40 -16.74 -19.67
C PRO A 115 -1.15 -17.90 -18.72
N MET A 116 -0.08 -18.69 -18.93
CA MET A 116 0.30 -19.78 -18.02
C MET A 116 0.96 -19.27 -16.75
N LEU A 117 1.43 -18.02 -16.72
CA LEU A 117 2.15 -17.42 -15.59
C LEU A 117 3.27 -18.35 -15.08
N GLU A 118 4.13 -18.82 -16.00
CA GLU A 118 5.19 -19.77 -15.68
C GLU A 118 6.09 -19.26 -14.53
N GLY A 119 6.32 -20.11 -13.54
CA GLY A 119 7.12 -19.78 -12.37
C GLY A 119 6.44 -18.85 -11.35
N ILE A 120 5.14 -18.55 -11.49
CA ILE A 120 4.34 -17.80 -10.54
C ILE A 120 3.38 -18.75 -9.82
N GLY A 121 3.45 -18.80 -8.49
CA GLY A 121 2.62 -19.66 -7.65
C GLY A 121 1.51 -18.91 -6.92
N ALA A 122 1.64 -17.60 -6.78
CA ALA A 122 0.59 -16.78 -6.13
C ALA A 122 0.51 -15.36 -6.68
N ILE A 123 -0.71 -14.83 -6.70
CA ILE A 123 -0.98 -13.41 -6.91
C ILE A 123 -1.70 -12.87 -5.68
N VAL A 124 -1.15 -11.80 -5.12
CA VAL A 124 -1.70 -11.09 -3.96
C VAL A 124 -2.18 -9.73 -4.43
N PHE A 125 -3.48 -9.48 -4.34
CA PHE A 125 -4.11 -8.20 -4.67
C PHE A 125 -4.20 -7.36 -3.41
N ASP A 126 -3.44 -6.28 -3.33
CA ASP A 126 -3.49 -5.36 -2.19
C ASP A 126 -4.42 -4.17 -2.45
N GLU A 127 -4.89 -3.54 -1.37
CA GLU A 127 -5.79 -2.38 -1.38
C GLU A 127 -7.03 -2.57 -2.28
N PHE A 128 -7.52 -3.79 -2.40
CA PHE A 128 -8.61 -4.14 -3.34
C PHE A 128 -9.90 -3.36 -3.11
N HIS A 129 -10.10 -2.84 -1.90
CA HIS A 129 -11.24 -1.98 -1.56
C HIS A 129 -11.24 -0.62 -2.29
N GLU A 130 -10.12 -0.18 -2.89
CA GLU A 130 -10.07 1.02 -3.73
C GLU A 130 -10.83 0.85 -5.05
N ARG A 131 -11.15 -0.39 -5.45
CA ARG A 131 -11.99 -0.76 -6.60
C ARG A 131 -11.55 -0.10 -7.90
N HIS A 132 -10.25 -0.16 -8.19
CA HIS A 132 -9.74 0.29 -9.47
C HIS A 132 -10.13 -0.67 -10.58
N LEU A 133 -10.58 -0.14 -11.72
CA LEU A 133 -10.98 -0.95 -12.89
C LEU A 133 -9.86 -1.93 -13.32
N SER A 134 -8.62 -1.48 -13.32
CA SER A 134 -7.47 -2.32 -13.70
C SER A 134 -7.19 -3.43 -12.69
N GLY A 135 -7.45 -3.17 -11.39
CA GLY A 135 -7.35 -4.19 -10.34
C GLY A 135 -8.45 -5.23 -10.46
N ASP A 136 -9.70 -4.79 -10.68
CA ASP A 136 -10.84 -5.67 -10.91
C ASP A 136 -10.64 -6.53 -12.17
N LEU A 137 -10.14 -5.95 -13.26
CA LEU A 137 -9.79 -6.68 -14.49
C LEU A 137 -8.68 -7.70 -14.24
N GLY A 138 -7.63 -7.29 -13.52
CA GLY A 138 -6.53 -8.20 -13.17
C GLY A 138 -7.00 -9.41 -12.37
N LEU A 139 -7.91 -9.21 -11.42
CA LEU A 139 -8.51 -10.31 -10.66
C LEU A 139 -9.37 -11.20 -11.55
N ALA A 140 -10.21 -10.63 -12.43
CA ALA A 140 -11.05 -11.41 -13.34
C ALA A 140 -10.20 -12.29 -14.28
N LEU A 141 -9.12 -11.74 -14.85
CA LEU A 141 -8.18 -12.51 -15.68
C LEU A 141 -7.45 -13.59 -14.88
N ALA A 142 -7.02 -13.29 -13.66
CA ALA A 142 -6.37 -14.27 -12.79
C ALA A 142 -7.30 -15.43 -12.39
N LEU A 143 -8.58 -15.14 -12.17
CA LEU A 143 -9.61 -16.16 -11.93
C LEU A 143 -9.84 -17.05 -13.14
N ASP A 144 -9.85 -16.48 -14.33
CA ASP A 144 -10.00 -17.23 -15.59
C ASP A 144 -8.79 -18.14 -15.83
N VAL A 145 -7.57 -17.62 -15.66
CA VAL A 145 -6.33 -18.41 -15.71
C VAL A 145 -6.35 -19.55 -14.69
N GLN A 146 -6.75 -19.26 -13.45
CA GLN A 146 -6.84 -20.28 -12.40
C GLN A 146 -7.85 -21.37 -12.77
N ALA A 147 -9.00 -20.99 -13.30
CA ALA A 147 -10.05 -21.94 -13.61
C ALA A 147 -9.77 -22.80 -14.85
N GLN A 148 -9.04 -22.27 -15.85
CA GLN A 148 -8.85 -22.92 -17.15
C GLN A 148 -7.46 -23.55 -17.31
N LEU A 149 -6.42 -22.96 -16.68
CA LEU A 149 -5.03 -23.29 -17.00
C LEU A 149 -4.19 -23.68 -15.76
N ARG A 150 -4.49 -23.10 -14.59
CA ARG A 150 -3.61 -23.14 -13.41
C ARG A 150 -4.40 -23.33 -12.12
N ASP A 151 -4.96 -24.50 -11.90
CA ASP A 151 -5.69 -24.87 -10.67
C ASP A 151 -4.81 -24.81 -9.40
N ASP A 152 -3.48 -24.89 -9.58
CA ASP A 152 -2.48 -24.73 -8.52
C ASP A 152 -2.21 -23.29 -8.10
N LEU A 153 -2.57 -22.28 -8.93
CA LEU A 153 -2.32 -20.87 -8.65
C LEU A 153 -3.09 -20.40 -7.40
N ARG A 154 -2.42 -19.74 -6.47
CA ARG A 154 -3.07 -19.16 -5.28
C ARG A 154 -3.41 -17.70 -5.49
N LEU A 155 -4.64 -17.32 -5.13
CA LEU A 155 -5.12 -15.92 -5.20
C LEU A 155 -5.45 -15.42 -3.80
N VAL A 156 -4.82 -14.33 -3.40
CA VAL A 156 -5.07 -13.66 -2.12
C VAL A 156 -5.58 -12.26 -2.39
N VAL A 157 -6.75 -11.91 -1.87
CA VAL A 157 -7.30 -10.56 -1.98
C VAL A 157 -7.30 -9.90 -0.63
N MET A 158 -6.54 -8.82 -0.49
CA MET A 158 -6.38 -8.06 0.75
C MET A 158 -7.19 -6.76 0.70
N SER A 159 -7.93 -6.50 1.75
CA SER A 159 -8.81 -5.33 1.87
C SER A 159 -8.70 -4.69 3.25
N ALA A 160 -8.96 -3.38 3.33
CA ALA A 160 -9.05 -2.64 4.60
C ALA A 160 -10.50 -2.48 5.11
N THR A 161 -11.50 -2.82 4.32
CA THR A 161 -12.92 -2.56 4.63
C THR A 161 -13.75 -3.83 4.81
N LEU A 162 -14.93 -3.65 5.44
CA LEU A 162 -15.87 -4.71 5.83
C LEU A 162 -16.62 -5.41 4.67
N ASP A 163 -16.37 -5.08 3.42
CA ASP A 163 -17.00 -5.71 2.24
C ASP A 163 -16.44 -7.13 1.91
N GLY A 164 -15.51 -7.63 2.72
CA GLY A 164 -14.87 -8.92 2.49
C GLY A 164 -15.81 -10.11 2.51
N GLU A 165 -16.95 -10.02 3.20
CA GLU A 165 -17.93 -11.11 3.19
C GLU A 165 -18.58 -11.30 1.80
N ARG A 166 -18.91 -10.20 1.13
CA ARG A 166 -19.43 -10.23 -0.24
C ARG A 166 -18.37 -10.72 -1.22
N LEU A 167 -17.12 -10.26 -1.04
CA LEU A 167 -15.99 -10.67 -1.86
C LEU A 167 -15.66 -12.15 -1.65
N ALA A 168 -15.65 -12.64 -0.40
CA ALA A 168 -15.40 -14.04 -0.08
C ALA A 168 -16.45 -14.97 -0.71
N ARG A 169 -17.73 -14.58 -0.66
CA ARG A 169 -18.79 -15.31 -1.36
C ARG A 169 -18.62 -15.31 -2.88
N PHE A 170 -18.26 -14.18 -3.46
CA PHE A 170 -18.01 -14.07 -4.91
C PHE A 170 -16.84 -14.95 -5.35
N LEU A 171 -15.77 -15.00 -4.56
CA LEU A 171 -14.56 -15.77 -4.86
C LEU A 171 -14.65 -17.24 -4.46
N ASP A 172 -15.72 -17.66 -3.77
CA ASP A 172 -15.81 -18.97 -3.12
C ASP A 172 -14.55 -19.25 -2.28
N ALA A 173 -14.22 -18.32 -1.38
CA ALA A 173 -12.98 -18.30 -0.64
C ALA A 173 -13.22 -18.14 0.87
N PRO A 174 -12.41 -18.76 1.73
CA PRO A 174 -12.39 -18.44 3.14
C PRO A 174 -12.03 -16.97 3.36
N ARG A 175 -12.54 -16.42 4.47
CA ARG A 175 -12.25 -15.06 4.90
C ARG A 175 -11.53 -15.09 6.24
N LEU A 176 -10.41 -14.40 6.33
CA LEU A 176 -9.71 -14.12 7.58
C LEU A 176 -9.76 -12.61 7.86
N SER A 177 -10.01 -12.25 9.12
CA SER A 177 -10.12 -10.85 9.53
C SER A 177 -9.25 -10.59 10.75
N SER A 178 -8.44 -9.52 10.68
CA SER A 178 -7.66 -9.01 11.80
C SER A 178 -8.36 -7.81 12.41
N GLN A 179 -8.62 -7.87 13.70
CA GLN A 179 -8.99 -6.68 14.46
C GLN A 179 -7.70 -5.88 14.72
N GLY A 180 -7.47 -4.87 13.90
CA GLY A 180 -6.33 -3.99 14.10
C GLY A 180 -6.57 -3.00 15.24
N ARG A 181 -5.52 -2.23 15.54
CA ARG A 181 -5.63 -1.11 16.46
C ARG A 181 -6.33 0.05 15.77
N SER A 182 -7.52 0.42 16.16
CA SER A 182 -8.14 1.68 15.77
C SER A 182 -7.82 2.74 16.83
N PHE A 183 -7.47 3.93 16.37
CA PHE A 183 -7.35 5.09 17.23
C PHE A 183 -8.64 5.91 17.12
N PRO A 184 -9.10 6.55 18.20
CA PRO A 184 -10.25 7.44 18.14
C PRO A 184 -9.94 8.58 17.16
N VAL A 185 -10.89 8.86 16.27
CA VAL A 185 -10.83 9.97 15.31
C VAL A 185 -11.90 10.97 15.69
N GLU A 186 -11.48 12.19 16.02
CA GLU A 186 -12.39 13.30 16.24
C GLU A 186 -12.58 14.06 14.90
N ILE A 187 -13.83 14.23 14.49
CA ILE A 187 -14.17 14.92 13.25
C ILE A 187 -14.66 16.31 13.58
N SER A 188 -13.97 17.34 13.08
CA SER A 188 -14.35 18.73 13.21
C SER A 188 -14.52 19.37 11.83
N HIS A 189 -15.56 20.18 11.67
CA HIS A 189 -15.83 20.93 10.45
C HIS A 189 -15.38 22.38 10.59
N PHE A 190 -14.62 22.82 9.61
CA PHE A 190 -14.09 24.17 9.55
C PHE A 190 -14.76 24.93 8.39
N PRO A 191 -15.74 25.80 8.65
CA PRO A 191 -16.52 26.41 7.59
C PRO A 191 -15.66 27.36 6.74
N ALA A 192 -15.80 27.24 5.42
CA ALA A 192 -15.27 28.22 4.48
C ALA A 192 -15.98 29.57 4.67
N ARG A 193 -15.25 30.66 4.53
CA ARG A 193 -15.85 32.00 4.43
C ARG A 193 -16.31 32.22 2.99
N ARG A 194 -17.35 33.01 2.82
CA ARG A 194 -17.85 33.37 1.50
C ARG A 194 -16.73 34.02 0.67
N ASP A 195 -16.54 33.57 -0.56
CA ASP A 195 -15.52 34.05 -1.50
C ASP A 195 -14.06 33.94 -1.00
N GLU A 196 -13.79 33.10 0.00
CA GLU A 196 -12.43 32.85 0.49
C GLU A 196 -11.67 31.92 -0.47
N ALA A 197 -10.49 32.35 -0.94
CA ALA A 197 -9.62 31.52 -1.74
C ALA A 197 -9.17 30.27 -0.96
N LEU A 198 -9.03 29.14 -1.65
CA LEU A 198 -8.66 27.85 -1.05
C LEU A 198 -7.39 27.96 -0.19
N GLU A 199 -6.39 28.67 -0.67
CA GLU A 199 -5.10 28.81 0.01
C GLU A 199 -5.26 29.53 1.37
N LEU A 200 -6.15 30.51 1.46
CA LEU A 200 -6.43 31.24 2.70
C LEU A 200 -7.21 30.36 3.68
N GLN A 201 -8.18 29.60 3.18
CA GLN A 201 -8.95 28.65 3.98
C GLN A 201 -8.04 27.58 4.58
N VAL A 202 -7.19 26.96 3.75
CA VAL A 202 -6.24 25.93 4.19
C VAL A 202 -5.25 26.50 5.20
N ARG A 203 -4.67 27.68 4.93
CA ARG A 203 -3.77 28.35 5.87
C ARG A 203 -4.40 28.52 7.24
N ARG A 204 -5.62 29.02 7.29
CA ARG A 204 -6.37 29.22 8.54
C ARG A 204 -6.64 27.91 9.27
N ALA A 205 -7.02 26.85 8.53
CA ALA A 205 -7.24 25.53 9.11
C ALA A 205 -5.95 24.90 9.67
N VAL A 206 -4.83 25.01 8.95
CA VAL A 206 -3.52 24.55 9.39
C VAL A 206 -3.06 25.31 10.63
N GLN A 207 -3.17 26.63 10.67
CA GLN A 207 -2.81 27.45 11.84
C GLN A 207 -3.62 27.02 13.06
N GLN A 208 -4.92 26.78 12.91
CA GLN A 208 -5.75 26.31 14.01
C GLN A 208 -5.34 24.91 14.46
N ALA A 209 -5.10 23.98 13.53
CA ALA A 209 -4.65 22.63 13.87
C ALA A 209 -3.32 22.66 14.63
N LEU A 210 -2.37 23.48 14.19
CA LEU A 210 -1.09 23.66 14.86
C LEU A 210 -1.23 24.27 16.27
N ALA A 211 -2.21 25.13 16.49
CA ALA A 211 -2.47 25.74 17.79
C ALA A 211 -3.18 24.81 18.77
N THR A 212 -4.01 23.87 18.27
CA THR A 212 -4.88 23.06 19.13
C THR A 212 -4.41 21.62 19.31
N HIS A 213 -3.53 21.11 18.42
CA HIS A 213 -3.07 19.72 18.46
C HIS A 213 -1.54 19.63 18.45
N PRO A 214 -0.93 18.67 19.16
CA PRO A 214 0.53 18.59 19.29
C PRO A 214 1.22 17.83 18.15
N GLY A 215 0.50 17.11 17.30
CA GLY A 215 1.06 16.24 16.25
C GLY A 215 1.38 16.96 14.92
N ASP A 216 1.86 16.18 13.96
CA ASP A 216 2.01 16.59 12.57
C ASP A 216 0.65 16.83 11.92
N VAL A 217 0.62 17.64 10.85
CA VAL A 217 -0.60 17.96 10.10
C VAL A 217 -0.45 17.43 8.67
N LEU A 218 -1.38 16.58 8.24
CA LEU A 218 -1.49 16.12 6.84
C LEU A 218 -2.66 16.83 6.18
N VAL A 219 -2.40 17.48 5.05
CA VAL A 219 -3.39 18.27 4.31
C VAL A 219 -3.61 17.64 2.94
N PHE A 220 -4.84 17.23 2.66
CA PHE A 220 -5.21 16.72 1.34
C PHE A 220 -5.70 17.88 0.45
N LEU A 221 -5.07 18.02 -0.72
CA LEU A 221 -5.35 19.06 -1.69
C LEU A 221 -5.69 18.45 -3.06
N PRO A 222 -6.46 19.14 -3.91
CA PRO A 222 -6.92 18.58 -5.19
C PRO A 222 -5.80 18.22 -6.18
N GLY A 223 -4.66 18.93 -6.11
CA GLY A 223 -3.55 18.68 -7.03
C GLY A 223 -2.31 19.51 -6.75
N GLN A 224 -1.31 19.32 -7.57
CA GLN A 224 0.03 19.92 -7.45
C GLN A 224 -0.01 21.45 -7.42
N ARG A 225 -0.89 22.07 -8.22
CA ARG A 225 -1.02 23.55 -8.28
C ARG A 225 -1.46 24.11 -6.94
N GLU A 226 -2.44 23.47 -6.33
CA GLU A 226 -2.97 23.85 -5.02
C GLU A 226 -1.93 23.61 -3.93
N ILE A 227 -1.19 22.52 -3.99
CA ILE A 227 -0.05 22.22 -3.09
C ILE A 227 0.97 23.37 -3.14
N GLN A 228 1.39 23.78 -4.34
CA GLN A 228 2.39 24.84 -4.50
C GLN A 228 1.90 26.20 -3.99
N ARG A 229 0.64 26.55 -4.24
CA ARG A 229 0.03 27.81 -3.76
C ARG A 229 -0.07 27.84 -2.22
N VAL A 230 -0.54 26.74 -1.64
CA VAL A 230 -0.64 26.60 -0.19
C VAL A 230 0.74 26.60 0.46
N LEU A 231 1.72 25.92 -0.13
CA LEU A 231 3.11 25.91 0.33
C LEU A 231 3.67 27.33 0.41
N ALA A 232 3.52 28.11 -0.67
CA ALA A 232 3.98 29.50 -0.71
C ALA A 232 3.28 30.36 0.37
N GLY A 233 1.98 30.15 0.59
CA GLY A 233 1.20 30.91 1.58
C GLY A 233 1.45 30.50 3.05
N LEU A 234 1.98 29.29 3.29
CA LEU A 234 2.28 28.81 4.64
C LEU A 234 3.69 29.18 5.11
N HIS A 235 4.65 29.32 4.19
CA HIS A 235 6.07 29.49 4.51
C HIS A 235 6.34 30.63 5.50
N ASP A 236 5.63 31.75 5.37
CA ASP A 236 5.81 32.93 6.23
C ASP A 236 4.85 32.99 7.43
N THR A 237 4.01 31.97 7.59
CA THR A 237 2.90 32.00 8.57
C THR A 237 2.98 30.91 9.61
N VAL A 238 3.86 29.94 9.45
CA VAL A 238 4.13 28.90 10.44
C VAL A 238 5.40 29.24 11.23
N ASP A 239 5.46 28.74 12.43
CA ASP A 239 6.61 28.87 13.33
C ASP A 239 7.86 28.21 12.71
N ALA A 240 9.04 28.76 12.96
CA ALA A 240 10.33 28.24 12.50
C ALA A 240 10.63 26.79 12.96
N ALA A 241 9.95 26.32 14.01
CA ALA A 241 10.00 24.95 14.49
C ALA A 241 9.11 23.99 13.69
N THR A 242 8.30 24.49 12.75
CA THR A 242 7.41 23.68 11.90
C THR A 242 7.95 23.61 10.47
N GLU A 243 8.19 22.40 9.97
CA GLU A 243 8.60 22.18 8.58
C GLU A 243 7.39 21.96 7.68
N VAL A 244 7.28 22.70 6.56
CA VAL A 244 6.19 22.53 5.57
C VAL A 244 6.76 21.78 4.37
N LEU A 245 6.19 20.64 4.02
CA LEU A 245 6.69 19.74 2.98
C LEU A 245 5.59 19.43 1.96
N PRO A 246 5.85 19.58 0.66
CA PRO A 246 4.96 19.08 -0.38
C PRO A 246 5.12 17.57 -0.53
N LEU A 247 4.02 16.85 -0.83
CA LEU A 247 4.04 15.44 -1.18
C LEU A 247 3.09 15.14 -2.34
N HIS A 248 3.66 14.81 -3.50
CA HIS A 248 2.90 14.37 -4.67
C HIS A 248 3.75 13.44 -5.55
N GLY A 249 3.09 12.70 -6.46
CA GLY A 249 3.73 11.65 -7.26
C GLY A 249 4.79 12.12 -8.27
N GLU A 250 4.87 13.42 -8.59
CA GLU A 250 5.85 13.98 -9.52
C GLU A 250 7.14 14.47 -8.83
N LEU A 251 7.17 14.48 -7.49
CA LEU A 251 8.40 14.81 -6.76
C LEU A 251 9.47 13.73 -6.98
N PRO A 252 10.77 14.13 -6.97
CA PRO A 252 11.86 13.18 -6.91
C PRO A 252 11.71 12.19 -5.75
N VAL A 253 12.09 10.92 -5.98
CA VAL A 253 11.93 9.83 -5.00
C VAL A 253 12.58 10.14 -3.66
N GLU A 254 13.74 10.79 -3.68
CA GLU A 254 14.48 11.20 -2.48
C GLU A 254 13.67 12.18 -1.63
N GLN A 255 13.00 13.14 -2.28
CA GLN A 255 12.14 14.10 -1.59
C GLN A 255 10.88 13.43 -1.03
N GLN A 256 10.25 12.52 -1.78
CA GLN A 256 9.15 11.72 -1.26
C GLN A 256 9.59 10.88 -0.05
N GLY A 257 10.77 10.24 -0.13
CA GLY A 257 11.36 9.45 0.95
C GLY A 257 11.62 10.27 2.23
N ARG A 258 12.05 11.52 2.07
CA ARG A 258 12.28 12.44 3.20
C ARG A 258 10.97 12.73 3.96
N VAL A 259 9.87 12.96 3.24
CA VAL A 259 8.56 13.23 3.86
C VAL A 259 8.06 12.04 4.67
N LEU A 260 8.36 10.82 4.22
CA LEU A 260 7.91 9.58 4.88
C LEU A 260 8.76 9.15 6.07
N GLN A 261 9.93 9.76 6.27
CA GLN A 261 10.78 9.47 7.44
C GLN A 261 10.36 10.34 8.63
N PRO A 262 10.57 9.91 9.86
CA PRO A 262 10.35 10.75 11.04
C PRO A 262 11.12 12.06 10.91
N ALA A 263 10.56 13.17 11.43
CA ALA A 263 11.27 14.44 11.43
C ALA A 263 12.58 14.32 12.22
N ALA A 264 13.67 14.82 11.67
CA ALA A 264 14.89 15.03 12.43
C ALA A 264 14.60 16.10 13.51
N ASP A 265 15.19 15.94 14.68
CA ASP A 265 15.13 16.95 15.76
C ASP A 265 13.75 17.18 16.42
N GLY A 266 12.78 16.29 16.21
CA GLY A 266 11.46 16.40 16.86
C GLY A 266 10.62 17.60 16.41
N ARG A 267 10.95 18.24 15.27
CA ARG A 267 10.16 19.30 14.69
C ARG A 267 8.80 18.80 14.22
N ARG A 268 7.80 19.65 14.32
CA ARG A 268 6.49 19.38 13.74
C ARG A 268 6.51 19.56 12.23
N ARG A 269 5.64 18.84 11.53
CA ARG A 269 5.53 18.93 10.08
C ARG A 269 4.10 19.19 9.64
N VAL A 270 4.00 19.98 8.58
CA VAL A 270 2.80 20.11 7.77
C VAL A 270 3.12 19.50 6.41
N VAL A 271 2.43 18.43 6.05
CA VAL A 271 2.59 17.73 4.76
C VAL A 271 1.40 18.06 3.89
N LEU A 272 1.66 18.56 2.66
CA LEU A 272 0.66 19.06 1.72
C LEU A 272 0.50 18.12 0.53
#